data_8a425018510e4ff546004751926a5f11
#
_entry.id   8a425018510e4ff546004751926a5f11
#
_cell.length_a   1.000
_cell.length_b   1.000
_cell.length_c   1.000
_cell.angle_alpha   90.00
_cell.angle_beta   90.00
_cell.angle_gamma   90.00
#
_symmetry.space_group_name_H-M   'P 1'
#
loop_
_entity.id
_entity.type
_entity.pdbx_description
1 polymer ?
#
loop_
_entity_poly.entity_id
_entity_poly.type
_entity_poly.pdbx_seq_one_letter_code
_entity_poly.pdbx_strand_id
1 'polypeptide(L)'
;MAKKLNYNYAFVFYDVNEKRVQKVFKICKKYLSHYQNSVFRGEITPSKLIGLKTDLKKVIQEDEDFICIIKLFNENVFGEEVLGKKDRENGE
;
A
#
# COMPACT_ATOMS: atom_id res chain seq x y z
N MET A 1 16.75 18.98 -18.75
CA MET A 1 16.64 17.73 -18.18
C MET A 1 15.53 17.66 -17.19
N ALA A 2 14.77 16.62 -17.25
CA ALA A 2 13.63 16.50 -16.38
C ALA A 2 14.08 16.24 -14.95
N LYS A 3 13.40 16.88 -14.04
CA LYS A 3 13.71 16.67 -12.66
C LYS A 3 13.07 15.37 -12.20
N LYS A 4 13.83 14.57 -11.50
CA LYS A 4 13.31 13.33 -11.01
C LYS A 4 12.50 13.59 -9.76
N LEU A 5 11.30 13.06 -9.71
CA LEU A 5 10.45 13.23 -8.54
C LEU A 5 10.67 12.09 -7.58
N ASN A 6 10.86 12.41 -6.31
CA ASN A 6 11.02 11.41 -5.28
C ASN A 6 9.77 11.35 -4.45
N TYR A 7 9.03 10.27 -4.61
CA TYR A 7 7.85 10.05 -3.81
C TYR A 7 8.28 9.26 -2.58
N ASN A 8 8.05 9.82 -1.43
CA ASN A 8 8.48 9.20 -0.18
C ASN A 8 7.33 8.80 0.71
N TYR A 9 6.14 8.73 0.17
CA TYR A 9 4.97 8.29 0.91
C TYR A 9 4.03 7.59 -0.05
N ALA A 10 3.34 6.57 0.41
CA ALA A 10 2.44 5.83 -0.46
C ALA A 10 1.22 5.33 0.27
N PHE A 11 0.13 5.24 -0.47
CA PHE A 11 -1.03 4.48 -0.08
C PHE A 11 -1.12 3.30 -1.02
N VAL A 12 -1.48 2.15 -0.47
CA VAL A 12 -1.72 0.96 -1.28
C VAL A 12 -3.08 0.43 -0.90
N PHE A 13 -3.93 0.18 -1.88
CA PHE A 13 -5.15 -0.52 -1.60
C PHE A 13 -5.36 -1.58 -2.67
N TYR A 14 -6.02 -2.67 -2.29
CA TYR A 14 -6.10 -3.80 -3.17
C TYR A 14 -7.42 -4.53 -3.00
N ASP A 15 -7.74 -5.28 -4.05
CA ASP A 15 -8.90 -6.15 -4.06
C ASP A 15 -8.43 -7.39 -4.78
N VAL A 16 -8.04 -8.41 -4.03
CA VAL A 16 -7.45 -9.61 -4.61
C VAL A 16 -8.25 -10.84 -4.20
N ASN A 17 -8.06 -11.91 -4.96
CA ASN A 17 -8.75 -13.16 -4.69
C ASN A 17 -8.40 -13.63 -3.28
N GLU A 18 -9.40 -14.18 -2.58
CA GLU A 18 -9.18 -14.55 -1.18
C GLU A 18 -8.06 -15.56 -1.01
N LYS A 19 -7.73 -16.31 -2.03
CA LYS A 19 -6.62 -17.25 -1.94
C LYS A 19 -5.30 -16.55 -1.74
N ARG A 20 -5.19 -15.29 -2.15
CA ARG A 20 -3.94 -14.57 -2.10
C ARG A 20 -3.94 -13.41 -1.11
N VAL A 21 -5.07 -13.17 -0.44
CA VAL A 21 -5.20 -12.03 0.47
C VAL A 21 -4.13 -12.06 1.56
N GLN A 22 -3.90 -13.23 2.15
CA GLN A 22 -2.94 -13.32 3.24
C GLN A 22 -1.53 -12.99 2.77
N LYS A 23 -1.16 -13.48 1.61
CA LYS A 23 0.18 -13.21 1.10
C LYS A 23 0.38 -11.75 0.76
N VAL A 24 -0.65 -11.14 0.14
CA VAL A 24 -0.57 -9.73 -0.20
C VAL A 24 -0.49 -8.89 1.07
N PHE A 25 -1.28 -9.25 2.09
CA PHE A 25 -1.25 -8.54 3.36
C PHE A 25 0.14 -8.57 3.98
N LYS A 26 0.75 -9.76 4.01
CA LYS A 26 2.06 -9.88 4.62
C LYS A 26 3.13 -9.10 3.88
N ILE A 27 3.02 -9.07 2.56
CA ILE A 27 3.98 -8.31 1.77
C ILE A 27 3.83 -6.82 2.07
N CYS A 28 2.61 -6.31 2.02
CA CYS A 28 2.39 -4.90 2.27
C CYS A 28 2.86 -4.52 3.67
N LYS A 29 2.65 -5.40 4.64
CA LYS A 29 3.02 -5.12 6.01
C LYS A 29 4.53 -5.03 6.21
N LYS A 30 5.32 -5.64 5.34
CA LYS A 30 6.76 -5.52 5.43
C LYS A 30 7.24 -4.11 5.08
N TYR A 31 6.47 -3.40 4.28
CA TYR A 31 6.90 -2.11 3.76
C TYR A 31 6.13 -0.93 4.30
N LEU A 32 4.88 -1.14 4.68
CA LEU A 32 3.99 -0.05 5.04
C LEU A 32 3.21 -0.43 6.30
N SER A 33 2.47 0.53 6.81
CA SER A 33 1.62 0.30 7.97
C SER A 33 0.21 -0.01 7.52
N HIS A 34 -0.38 -1.00 8.17
CA HIS A 34 -1.77 -1.36 7.87
C HIS A 34 -2.66 -0.25 8.39
N TYR A 35 -3.49 0.30 7.51
CA TYR A 35 -4.37 1.38 7.89
C TYR A 35 -5.75 0.83 8.22
N GLN A 36 -6.38 0.18 7.25
CA GLN A 36 -7.71 -0.38 7.46
C GLN A 36 -8.03 -1.34 6.33
N ASN A 37 -8.65 -2.46 6.66
CA ASN A 37 -9.05 -3.45 5.64
C ASN A 37 -7.91 -3.73 4.67
N SER A 38 -8.11 -3.43 3.40
CA SER A 38 -7.11 -3.68 2.37
C SER A 38 -6.34 -2.42 2.02
N VAL A 39 -6.11 -1.56 3.01
CA VAL A 39 -5.43 -0.30 2.78
C VAL A 39 -4.20 -0.23 3.67
N PHE A 40 -3.06 0.09 3.05
CA PHE A 40 -1.82 0.32 3.75
C PHE A 40 -1.29 1.68 3.37
N ARG A 41 -0.50 2.29 4.25
CA ARG A 41 0.10 3.58 3.94
C ARG A 41 1.34 3.77 4.77
N GLY A 42 2.17 4.73 4.37
CA GLY A 42 3.33 5.06 5.17
C GLY A 42 4.46 5.63 4.34
N GLU A 43 5.50 6.02 5.05
CA GLU A 43 6.70 6.50 4.38
C GLU A 43 7.39 5.32 3.75
N ILE A 44 7.90 5.53 2.54
CA ILE A 44 8.58 4.47 1.84
C ILE A 44 9.52 5.11 0.83
N THR A 45 10.75 4.64 0.79
CA THR A 45 11.71 5.18 -0.16
C THR A 45 11.42 4.63 -1.55
N PRO A 46 11.87 5.33 -2.59
CA PRO A 46 11.66 4.83 -3.95
C PRO A 46 12.19 3.42 -4.16
N SER A 47 13.35 3.10 -3.58
CA SER A 47 13.90 1.76 -3.80
C SER A 47 13.06 0.70 -3.09
N LYS A 48 12.53 1.01 -1.93
CA LYS A 48 11.67 0.05 -1.24
C LYS A 48 10.32 -0.09 -1.94
N LEU A 49 9.86 0.99 -2.57
CA LEU A 49 8.64 0.89 -3.34
C LEU A 49 8.82 -0.07 -4.51
N ILE A 50 9.98 -0.04 -5.14
CA ILE A 50 10.28 -0.99 -6.20
C ILE A 50 10.25 -2.41 -5.64
N GLY A 51 10.82 -2.61 -4.47
CA GLY A 51 10.80 -3.92 -3.83
C GLY A 51 9.39 -4.40 -3.54
N LEU A 52 8.55 -3.51 -3.02
CA LEU A 52 7.16 -3.83 -2.75
C LEU A 52 6.45 -4.29 -4.03
N LYS A 53 6.63 -3.53 -5.11
CA LYS A 53 5.99 -3.88 -6.37
C LYS A 53 6.50 -5.22 -6.89
N THR A 54 7.79 -5.44 -6.79
CA THR A 54 8.38 -6.69 -7.25
C THR A 54 7.81 -7.88 -6.49
N ASP A 55 7.71 -7.74 -5.16
CA ASP A 55 7.16 -8.82 -4.34
C ASP A 55 5.71 -9.09 -4.66
N LEU A 56 4.93 -8.02 -4.84
CA LEU A 56 3.52 -8.19 -5.14
C LEU A 56 3.30 -8.85 -6.49
N LYS A 57 4.10 -8.49 -7.48
CA LYS A 57 3.94 -9.08 -8.81
C LYS A 57 4.19 -10.58 -8.82
N LYS A 58 4.98 -11.06 -7.88
CA LYS A 58 5.25 -12.49 -7.82
C LYS A 58 4.07 -13.29 -7.29
N VAL A 59 3.13 -12.61 -6.63
CA VAL A 59 2.03 -13.29 -5.97
C VAL A 59 0.71 -13.14 -6.71
N ILE A 60 0.45 -11.96 -7.25
CA ILE A 60 -0.88 -11.70 -7.80
C ILE A 60 -1.08 -12.34 -9.15
N GLN A 61 -2.36 -12.48 -9.50
CA GLN A 61 -2.77 -12.92 -10.83
C GLN A 61 -3.40 -11.69 -11.47
N GLU A 62 -2.74 -11.15 -12.48
CA GLU A 62 -3.14 -9.86 -13.02
C GLU A 62 -4.53 -9.83 -13.63
N ASP A 63 -5.04 -10.97 -14.05
CA ASP A 63 -6.38 -11.01 -14.61
C ASP A 63 -7.47 -11.17 -13.55
N GLU A 64 -7.10 -11.33 -12.28
CA GLU A 64 -8.08 -11.47 -11.21
C GLU A 64 -7.90 -10.45 -10.09
N ASP A 65 -6.70 -9.96 -9.92
CA ASP A 65 -6.37 -9.16 -8.76
C ASP A 65 -6.11 -7.72 -9.13
N PHE A 66 -6.42 -6.83 -8.21
CA PHE A 66 -6.24 -5.40 -8.41
C PHE A 66 -5.44 -4.83 -7.25
N ILE A 67 -4.40 -4.08 -7.55
CA ILE A 67 -3.63 -3.35 -6.54
C ILE A 67 -3.36 -1.97 -7.09
N CYS A 68 -3.67 -0.97 -6.28
CA CYS A 68 -3.43 0.42 -6.66
C CYS A 68 -2.45 1.04 -5.67
N ILE A 69 -1.46 1.72 -6.19
CA ILE A 69 -0.46 2.40 -5.37
C ILE A 69 -0.53 3.87 -5.72
N ILE A 70 -0.83 4.70 -4.72
CA ILE A 70 -0.84 6.15 -4.90
C ILE A 70 0.41 6.68 -4.23
N LYS A 71 1.20 7.40 -4.99
CA LYS A 71 2.49 7.91 -4.52
C LYS A 71 2.39 9.39 -4.23
N LEU A 72 2.96 9.81 -3.10
CA LEU A 72 2.94 11.20 -2.68
C LEU A 72 4.34 11.63 -2.30
N PHE A 73 4.60 12.94 -2.37
CA PHE A 73 5.90 13.44 -1.99
C PHE A 73 6.20 13.13 -0.54
N ASN A 74 5.25 13.38 0.35
CA ASN A 74 5.44 13.09 1.76
C ASN A 74 4.08 13.09 2.44
N GLU A 75 4.09 12.88 3.75
CA GLU A 75 2.83 12.76 4.49
C GLU A 75 2.12 14.09 4.69
N ASN A 76 2.76 15.20 4.33
CA ASN A 76 2.18 16.51 4.56
C ASN A 76 1.46 17.09 3.36
N VAL A 77 1.39 16.36 2.25
CA VAL A 77 0.78 16.91 1.04
C VAL A 77 -0.69 16.58 0.92
N PHE A 78 -1.27 15.92 1.91
CA PHE A 78 -2.70 15.61 1.86
C PHE A 78 -3.29 15.78 3.25
N GLY A 79 -4.60 15.99 3.28
CA GLY A 79 -5.30 16.03 4.54
C GLY A 79 -6.09 14.74 4.71
N GLU A 80 -6.45 14.46 5.94
CA GLU A 80 -7.21 13.26 6.22
C GLU A 80 -8.33 13.59 7.16
N GLU A 81 -9.53 13.09 6.85
CA GLU A 81 -10.67 13.21 7.74
C GLU A 81 -11.29 11.83 7.85
N VAL A 82 -11.60 11.43 9.05
CA VAL A 82 -12.16 10.12 9.29
C VAL A 82 -13.54 10.28 9.92
N LEU A 83 -14.51 9.60 9.34
CA LEU A 83 -15.84 9.57 9.90
C LEU A 83 -16.08 8.15 10.38
N GLY A 84 -16.67 8.04 11.55
CA GLY A 84 -16.94 6.73 12.09
C GLY A 84 -15.74 6.13 12.77
N LYS A 85 -15.79 4.84 13.00
CA LYS A 85 -14.74 4.12 13.69
C LYS A 85 -13.84 3.39 12.73
N LYS A 86 -12.55 3.40 13.02
CA LYS A 86 -11.65 2.57 12.26
C LYS A 86 -11.87 1.12 12.62
N ASP A 87 -11.58 0.27 11.65
CA ASP A 87 -11.60 -1.17 11.85
C ASP A 87 -10.63 -1.54 12.94
N ARG A 88 -11.08 -2.37 13.89
CA ARG A 88 -10.18 -2.72 14.95
C ARG A 88 -9.75 -4.09 14.88
N GLU A 89 -9.85 -4.68 13.81
CA GLU A 89 -9.54 -6.02 13.67
C GLU A 89 -8.33 -6.41 14.22
N ASN A 90 -7.66 -5.69 14.41
CA ASN A 90 -6.56 -6.16 14.88
C ASN A 90 -6.36 -5.78 16.10
N GLY A 91 -7.04 -5.46 16.42
CA GLY A 91 -6.95 -5.09 17.33
C GLY A 91 -6.55 -5.04 18.19
N GLU A 92 -6.67 -5.12 17.91
CA GLU A 92 -6.43 -5.28 18.43
C GLU A 92 -6.68 -5.28 18.75
#